data_1477bd7e76db4c7c1f54b6403848fe89
#
_entry.id   1477bd7e76db4c7c1f54b6403848fe89
#
_cell.length_a   1.000
_cell.length_b   1.000
_cell.length_c   1.000
_cell.angle_alpha   90.00
_cell.angle_beta   90.00
_cell.angle_gamma   90.00
#
_symmetry.space_group_name_H-M   'P 1'
#
loop_
_entity.id
_entity.type
_entity.pdbx_description
1 polymer ?
#
loop_
_entity_poly.entity_id
_entity_poly.type
_entity_poly.pdbx_seq_one_letter_code
_entity_poly.pdbx_strand_id
1 'polypeptide(L)'
;MAIYKMTFDKSRCIACDACLIHCKVKNRVPEGLSLNHLFVEGPMADKDGKPVAKLKYQNCRHCKKPQCVDACPTGAMQQREDGLVLVDLAKCDGCKSCVEACPWTVPVFNEATGKIMKCDYCVDRVDAGGTPACVVGCTAKALSFVRPE
;
A
#
# COMPACT_ATOMS: atom_id res chain seq x y z
N MET A 1 15.27 11.99 8.78
CA MET A 1 14.26 10.96 9.12
C MET A 1 14.51 9.76 8.24
N ALA A 2 14.92 8.69 8.84
CA ALA A 2 15.02 7.40 8.16
C ALA A 2 13.58 6.94 7.82
N ILE A 3 13.37 6.39 6.63
CA ILE A 3 12.03 6.11 6.13
C ILE A 3 12.00 4.70 5.58
N TYR A 4 11.00 3.95 6.02
CA TYR A 4 10.65 2.69 5.38
C TYR A 4 10.29 2.91 3.92
N LYS A 5 10.76 2.05 3.05
CA LYS A 5 10.52 2.15 1.61
C LYS A 5 10.21 0.79 1.01
N MET A 6 9.14 0.72 0.25
CA MET A 6 8.88 -0.40 -0.63
C MET A 6 9.38 -0.08 -2.04
N THR A 7 10.07 -1.03 -2.65
CA THR A 7 10.56 -0.90 -4.03
C THR A 7 9.95 -1.99 -4.90
N PHE A 8 9.74 -1.69 -6.16
CA PHE A 8 9.16 -2.59 -7.14
C PHE A 8 10.05 -2.69 -8.38
N ASP A 9 10.55 -3.89 -8.64
CA ASP A 9 11.29 -4.22 -9.85
C ASP A 9 10.33 -4.80 -10.89
N LYS A 10 9.89 -3.94 -11.80
CA LYS A 10 8.96 -4.33 -12.87
C LYS A 10 9.52 -5.39 -13.83
N SER A 11 10.85 -5.51 -13.94
CA SER A 11 11.49 -6.51 -14.83
C SER A 11 11.33 -7.93 -14.29
N ARG A 12 11.14 -8.09 -12.99
CA ARG A 12 10.96 -9.39 -12.33
C ARG A 12 9.48 -9.77 -12.17
N CYS A 13 8.57 -8.81 -12.22
CA CYS A 13 7.16 -9.06 -11.97
C CYS A 13 6.54 -9.89 -13.09
N ILE A 14 5.82 -10.93 -12.70
CA ILE A 14 5.09 -11.83 -13.63
C ILE A 14 3.58 -11.60 -13.61
N ALA A 15 3.11 -10.53 -13.00
CA ALA A 15 1.69 -10.16 -12.89
C ALA A 15 0.80 -11.27 -12.28
N CYS A 16 1.30 -11.99 -11.29
CA CYS A 16 0.60 -13.14 -10.68
C CYS A 16 -0.38 -12.76 -9.56
N ASP A 17 -0.48 -11.47 -9.19
CA ASP A 17 -1.33 -10.92 -8.12
C ASP A 17 -1.13 -11.52 -6.72
N ALA A 18 -0.10 -12.33 -6.50
CA ALA A 18 0.19 -12.90 -5.19
C ALA A 18 0.37 -11.83 -4.10
N CYS A 19 0.97 -10.68 -4.43
CA CYS A 19 1.10 -9.55 -3.51
C CYS A 19 -0.24 -8.99 -3.05
N LEU A 20 -1.26 -8.95 -3.92
CA LEU A 20 -2.61 -8.50 -3.59
C LEU A 20 -3.30 -9.50 -2.67
N ILE A 21 -3.21 -10.79 -2.98
CA ILE A 21 -3.84 -11.86 -2.20
C ILE A 21 -3.21 -11.94 -0.80
N HIS A 22 -1.89 -11.93 -0.70
CA HIS A 22 -1.21 -11.92 0.60
C HIS A 22 -1.59 -10.72 1.47
N CYS A 23 -1.73 -9.53 0.87
CA CYS A 23 -2.19 -8.34 1.56
C CYS A 23 -3.63 -8.51 2.07
N LYS A 24 -4.54 -8.98 1.21
CA LYS A 24 -5.95 -9.18 1.56
C LYS A 24 -6.13 -10.19 2.69
N VAL A 25 -5.46 -11.33 2.61
CA VAL A 25 -5.54 -12.38 3.64
C VAL A 25 -4.97 -11.89 4.96
N LYS A 26 -3.77 -11.29 4.96
CA LYS A 26 -3.12 -10.78 6.18
C LYS A 26 -3.96 -9.71 6.88
N ASN A 27 -4.52 -8.78 6.11
CA ASN A 27 -5.21 -7.61 6.66
C ASN A 27 -6.73 -7.78 6.73
N ARG A 28 -7.25 -8.97 6.39
CA ARG A 28 -8.69 -9.26 6.37
C ARG A 28 -9.47 -8.21 5.58
N VAL A 29 -8.96 -7.86 4.41
CA VAL A 29 -9.58 -6.86 3.55
C VAL A 29 -10.87 -7.41 2.95
N PRO A 30 -12.02 -6.71 3.11
CA PRO A 30 -13.28 -7.18 2.55
C PRO A 30 -13.26 -7.34 1.04
N GLU A 31 -14.18 -8.15 0.53
CA GLU A 31 -14.42 -8.26 -0.91
C GLU A 31 -14.68 -6.88 -1.53
N GLY A 32 -14.18 -6.67 -2.73
CA GLY A 32 -14.29 -5.40 -3.45
C GLY A 32 -13.30 -4.32 -3.05
N LEU A 33 -12.60 -4.45 -1.90
CA LEU A 33 -11.58 -3.51 -1.47
C LEU A 33 -10.16 -4.05 -1.70
N SER A 34 -9.19 -3.14 -1.83
CA SER A 34 -7.78 -3.48 -1.93
C SER A 34 -6.91 -2.38 -1.30
N LEU A 35 -5.88 -2.77 -0.56
CA LEU A 35 -4.93 -1.83 0.05
C LEU A 35 -3.69 -1.61 -0.84
N ASN A 36 -3.54 -2.41 -1.88
CA ASN A 36 -2.50 -2.32 -2.89
C ASN A 36 -3.06 -2.70 -4.26
N HIS A 37 -2.42 -2.23 -5.31
CA HIS A 37 -2.86 -2.46 -6.68
C HIS A 37 -1.67 -2.81 -7.57
N LEU A 38 -1.88 -3.73 -8.50
CA LEU A 38 -0.98 -4.01 -9.60
C LEU A 38 -1.69 -3.65 -10.92
N PHE A 39 -1.20 -2.61 -11.57
CA PHE A 39 -1.70 -2.19 -12.87
C PHE A 39 -0.90 -2.89 -13.96
N VAL A 40 -1.61 -3.52 -14.88
CA VAL A 40 -1.05 -4.21 -16.03
C VAL A 40 -1.65 -3.59 -17.29
N GLU A 41 -0.81 -2.98 -18.10
CA GLU A 41 -1.17 -2.41 -19.39
C GLU A 41 -0.47 -3.20 -20.49
N GLY A 42 -1.24 -3.76 -21.42
CA GLY A 42 -0.71 -4.56 -22.52
C GLY A 42 -1.42 -5.91 -22.69
N PRO A 43 -0.91 -6.81 -23.51
CA PRO A 43 0.37 -6.70 -24.22
C PRO A 43 0.38 -5.61 -25.30
N MET A 44 1.53 -4.97 -25.50
CA MET A 44 1.78 -4.01 -26.56
C MET A 44 3.11 -4.33 -27.25
N ALA A 45 3.33 -3.85 -28.45
CA ALA A 45 4.62 -4.02 -29.12
C ALA A 45 5.63 -2.97 -28.61
N ASP A 46 6.87 -3.39 -28.33
CA ASP A 46 7.97 -2.48 -28.13
C ASP A 46 8.50 -1.95 -29.48
N LYS A 47 9.59 -1.17 -29.45
CA LYS A 47 10.25 -0.62 -30.65
C LYS A 47 10.74 -1.69 -31.64
N ASP A 48 10.97 -2.91 -31.16
CA ASP A 48 11.46 -4.06 -31.95
C ASP A 48 10.32 -5.01 -32.32
N GLY A 49 9.06 -4.65 -32.05
CA GLY A 49 7.87 -5.45 -32.33
C GLY A 49 7.64 -6.60 -31.35
N LYS A 50 8.39 -6.68 -30.25
CA LYS A 50 8.21 -7.74 -29.25
C LYS A 50 7.04 -7.42 -28.31
N PRO A 51 6.28 -8.44 -27.89
CA PRO A 51 5.20 -8.22 -26.91
C PRO A 51 5.77 -7.86 -25.54
N VAL A 52 5.32 -6.74 -24.99
CA VAL A 52 5.69 -6.26 -23.65
C VAL A 52 4.46 -5.84 -22.88
N ALA A 53 4.54 -5.83 -21.57
CA ALA A 53 3.52 -5.24 -20.70
C ALA A 53 4.16 -4.19 -19.79
N LYS A 54 3.42 -3.11 -19.55
CA LYS A 54 3.80 -2.12 -18.54
C LYS A 54 3.17 -2.50 -17.22
N LEU A 55 3.99 -2.61 -16.20
CA LEU A 55 3.59 -2.98 -14.85
C LEU A 55 3.85 -1.82 -13.89
N LYS A 56 2.87 -1.55 -13.02
CA LYS A 56 2.99 -0.55 -11.96
C LYS A 56 2.36 -1.10 -10.69
N TYR A 57 3.15 -1.16 -9.63
CA TYR A 57 2.66 -1.49 -8.30
C TYR A 57 2.40 -0.22 -7.48
N GLN A 58 1.29 -0.19 -6.79
CA GLN A 58 0.88 0.94 -5.97
C GLN A 58 0.39 0.48 -4.60
N ASN A 59 0.93 1.08 -3.57
CA ASN A 59 0.51 0.97 -2.18
C ASN A 59 0.71 2.33 -1.48
N CYS A 60 0.43 2.40 -0.18
CA CYS A 60 0.74 3.61 0.58
C CYS A 60 2.24 3.91 0.55
N ARG A 61 2.59 5.15 0.29
CA ARG A 61 3.98 5.60 0.24
C ARG A 61 4.53 6.06 1.59
N HIS A 62 3.68 6.11 2.61
CA HIS A 62 4.04 6.68 3.92
C HIS A 62 4.82 7.98 3.76
N CYS A 63 4.14 8.97 3.14
CA CYS A 63 4.75 10.22 2.70
C CYS A 63 5.43 10.98 3.85
N LYS A 64 6.54 11.67 3.56
CA LYS A 64 7.22 12.56 4.51
C LYS A 64 6.32 13.69 5.01
N LYS A 65 5.47 14.20 4.10
CA LYS A 65 4.43 15.20 4.39
C LYS A 65 3.09 14.59 3.99
N PRO A 66 2.46 13.84 4.91
CA PRO A 66 1.27 13.06 4.56
C PRO A 66 0.02 13.94 4.58
N GLN A 67 -0.45 14.33 3.39
CA GLN A 67 -1.68 15.14 3.22
C GLN A 67 -2.90 14.49 3.88
N CYS A 68 -2.94 13.17 3.95
CA CYS A 68 -4.02 12.44 4.61
C CYS A 68 -4.02 12.65 6.14
N VAL A 69 -2.88 12.90 6.75
CA VAL A 69 -2.77 13.27 8.18
C VAL A 69 -3.28 14.69 8.38
N ASP A 70 -2.82 15.63 7.54
CA ASP A 70 -3.21 17.03 7.61
C ASP A 70 -4.72 17.23 7.40
N ALA A 71 -5.33 16.41 6.55
CA ALA A 71 -6.76 16.47 6.24
C ALA A 71 -7.66 15.75 7.23
N CYS A 72 -7.12 14.99 8.18
CA CYS A 72 -7.94 14.21 9.11
C CYS A 72 -8.48 15.06 10.26
N PRO A 73 -9.82 15.34 10.33
CA PRO A 73 -10.37 16.25 11.32
C PRO A 73 -10.39 15.66 12.73
N THR A 74 -10.38 14.33 12.87
CA THR A 74 -10.42 13.64 14.15
C THR A 74 -9.05 13.29 14.71
N GLY A 75 -7.98 13.51 13.92
CA GLY A 75 -6.63 13.07 14.27
C GLY A 75 -6.46 11.54 14.26
N ALA A 76 -7.35 10.81 13.59
CA ALA A 76 -7.27 9.36 13.43
C ALA A 76 -6.09 8.94 12.55
N MET A 77 -5.80 9.72 11.51
CA MET A 77 -4.66 9.49 10.65
C MET A 77 -3.42 10.12 11.30
N GLN A 78 -2.41 9.32 11.60
CA GLN A 78 -1.24 9.76 12.36
C GLN A 78 0.05 9.33 11.68
N GLN A 79 1.10 10.14 11.82
CA GLN A 79 2.44 9.77 11.41
C GLN A 79 3.30 9.46 12.65
N ARG A 80 3.89 8.27 12.69
CA ARG A 80 4.85 7.88 13.71
C ARG A 80 6.21 8.57 13.47
N GLU A 81 7.05 8.60 14.50
CA GLU A 81 8.41 9.16 14.44
C GLU A 81 9.30 8.49 13.39
N ASP A 82 9.08 7.21 13.14
CA ASP A 82 9.79 6.44 12.11
C ASP A 82 9.22 6.62 10.68
N GLY A 83 8.25 7.53 10.53
CA GLY A 83 7.65 7.89 9.25
C GLY A 83 6.46 7.04 8.83
N LEU A 84 6.09 6.00 9.57
CA LEU A 84 4.90 5.22 9.25
C LEU A 84 3.62 6.05 9.47
N VAL A 85 2.74 6.02 8.50
CA VAL A 85 1.42 6.67 8.58
C VAL A 85 0.38 5.60 8.86
N LEU A 86 -0.29 5.72 9.99
CA LEU A 86 -1.23 4.73 10.53
C LEU A 86 -2.61 5.34 10.76
N VAL A 87 -3.61 4.48 10.87
CA VAL A 87 -4.99 4.88 11.21
C VAL A 87 -5.32 4.39 12.62
N ASP A 88 -5.66 5.30 13.51
CA ASP A 88 -6.29 4.97 14.78
C ASP A 88 -7.79 4.77 14.56
N LEU A 89 -8.21 3.51 14.53
CA LEU A 89 -9.60 3.15 14.25
C LEU A 89 -10.57 3.61 15.34
N ALA A 90 -10.09 3.85 16.57
CA ALA A 90 -10.93 4.37 17.64
C ALA A 90 -11.34 5.82 17.40
N LYS A 91 -10.48 6.60 16.75
CA LYS A 91 -10.74 8.01 16.42
C LYS A 91 -11.36 8.22 15.03
N CYS A 92 -11.29 7.22 14.15
CA CYS A 92 -11.82 7.35 12.79
C CYS A 92 -13.34 7.39 12.79
N ASP A 93 -13.90 8.44 12.19
CA ASP A 93 -15.35 8.62 12.01
C ASP A 93 -15.83 8.29 10.59
N GLY A 94 -14.92 7.90 9.69
CA GLY A 94 -15.25 7.52 8.32
C GLY A 94 -15.54 8.68 7.38
N CYS A 95 -15.14 9.91 7.71
CA CYS A 95 -15.44 11.11 6.91
C CYS A 95 -14.83 11.12 5.49
N LYS A 96 -13.93 10.20 5.18
CA LYS A 96 -13.25 10.04 3.86
C LYS A 96 -12.33 11.19 3.44
N SER A 97 -12.09 12.20 4.27
CA SER A 97 -11.23 13.34 3.93
C SER A 97 -9.81 12.88 3.54
N CYS A 98 -9.28 11.84 4.18
CA CYS A 98 -7.99 11.25 3.84
C CYS A 98 -7.97 10.56 2.47
N VAL A 99 -9.11 10.06 2.00
CA VAL A 99 -9.23 9.46 0.65
C VAL A 99 -9.10 10.55 -0.41
N GLU A 100 -9.80 11.64 -0.23
CA GLU A 100 -9.78 12.80 -1.15
C GLU A 100 -8.43 13.50 -1.15
N ALA A 101 -7.80 13.62 0.02
CA ALA A 101 -6.50 14.27 0.15
C ALA A 101 -5.32 13.44 -0.39
N CYS A 102 -5.49 12.14 -0.56
CA CYS A 102 -4.41 11.27 -1.02
C CYS A 102 -4.23 11.36 -2.55
N PRO A 103 -3.08 11.86 -3.06
CA PRO A 103 -2.84 11.95 -4.52
C PRO A 103 -2.86 10.59 -5.21
N TRP A 104 -2.68 9.51 -4.45
CA TRP A 104 -2.61 8.13 -4.93
C TRP A 104 -3.91 7.35 -4.70
N THR A 105 -4.90 7.95 -4.03
CA THR A 105 -6.17 7.33 -3.67
C THR A 105 -5.98 5.97 -2.98
N VAL A 106 -5.05 5.92 -2.03
CA VAL A 106 -4.70 4.66 -1.34
C VAL A 106 -5.65 4.31 -0.19
N PRO A 107 -6.07 5.25 0.68
CA PRO A 107 -7.03 4.92 1.71
C PRO A 107 -8.36 4.48 1.09
N VAL A 108 -8.97 3.43 1.66
CA VAL A 108 -10.27 2.92 1.22
C VAL A 108 -11.26 2.94 2.37
N PHE A 109 -12.53 3.16 2.06
CA PHE A 109 -13.61 3.16 3.03
C PHE A 109 -14.20 1.75 3.13
N ASN A 110 -14.26 1.23 4.36
CA ASN A 110 -14.90 -0.04 4.66
C ASN A 110 -16.31 0.20 5.16
N GLU A 111 -17.31 -0.06 4.32
CA GLU A 111 -18.73 0.17 4.63
C GLU A 111 -19.20 -0.69 5.81
N ALA A 112 -18.67 -1.89 5.99
CA ALA A 112 -19.05 -2.79 7.08
C ALA A 112 -18.68 -2.24 8.47
N THR A 113 -17.59 -1.48 8.56
CA THR A 113 -17.12 -0.88 9.82
C THR A 113 -17.39 0.62 9.91
N GLY A 114 -17.71 1.28 8.79
CA GLY A 114 -17.81 2.74 8.70
C GLY A 114 -16.48 3.47 8.88
N LYS A 115 -15.34 2.79 8.64
CA LYS A 115 -13.99 3.31 8.91
C LYS A 115 -13.08 3.17 7.71
N ILE A 116 -11.96 3.88 7.76
CA ILE A 116 -10.92 3.83 6.72
C ILE A 116 -9.98 2.65 6.97
N MET A 117 -9.60 2.00 5.88
CA MET A 117 -8.48 1.07 5.81
C MET A 117 -7.41 1.61 4.88
N LYS A 118 -6.16 1.37 5.18
CA LYS A 118 -5.04 1.63 4.27
C LYS A 118 -3.84 0.74 4.58
N CYS A 119 -2.93 0.64 3.64
CA CYS A 119 -1.66 -0.04 3.84
C CYS A 119 -0.87 0.63 4.98
N ASP A 120 -0.50 -0.15 5.98
CA ASP A 120 0.30 0.22 7.15
C ASP A 120 1.70 -0.42 7.13
N TYR A 121 2.11 -0.97 5.97
CA TYR A 121 3.31 -1.81 5.81
C TYR A 121 3.29 -3.05 6.70
N CYS A 122 2.12 -3.54 7.10
CA CYS A 122 1.97 -4.63 8.07
C CYS A 122 2.76 -4.32 9.35
N VAL A 123 2.43 -3.19 9.99
CA VAL A 123 3.16 -2.61 11.12
C VAL A 123 3.44 -3.60 12.24
N ASP A 124 2.50 -4.50 12.53
CA ASP A 124 2.66 -5.58 13.50
C ASP A 124 3.85 -6.50 13.18
N ARG A 125 4.05 -6.81 11.88
CA ARG A 125 5.20 -7.58 11.41
C ARG A 125 6.49 -6.76 11.42
N VAL A 126 6.40 -5.52 10.97
CA VAL A 126 7.56 -4.61 10.89
C VAL A 126 8.11 -4.34 12.28
N ASP A 127 7.26 -4.08 13.27
CA ASP A 127 7.64 -3.86 14.66
C ASP A 127 8.27 -5.13 15.31
N ALA A 128 7.83 -6.30 14.87
CA ALA A 128 8.43 -7.58 15.28
C ALA A 128 9.70 -7.97 14.47
N GLY A 129 10.25 -7.08 13.67
CA GLY A 129 11.42 -7.36 12.84
C GLY A 129 11.14 -8.09 11.53
N GLY A 130 9.86 -8.38 11.23
CA GLY A 130 9.42 -9.07 10.01
C GLY A 130 9.22 -8.15 8.81
N THR A 131 8.70 -8.68 7.73
CA THR A 131 8.53 -8.01 6.43
C THR A 131 7.06 -8.00 6.03
N PRO A 132 6.57 -6.97 5.33
CA PRO A 132 5.20 -6.91 4.84
C PRO A 132 4.77 -8.15 4.06
N ALA A 133 3.51 -8.57 4.23
CA ALA A 133 2.98 -9.80 3.66
C ALA A 133 3.09 -9.84 2.13
N CYS A 134 2.84 -8.72 1.44
CA CYS A 134 2.95 -8.62 -0.01
C CYS A 134 4.38 -8.86 -0.52
N VAL A 135 5.39 -8.44 0.25
CA VAL A 135 6.81 -8.66 -0.09
C VAL A 135 7.17 -10.12 0.09
N VAL A 136 6.81 -10.70 1.25
CA VAL A 136 7.07 -12.13 1.54
C VAL A 136 6.38 -13.02 0.51
N GLY A 137 5.14 -12.69 0.15
CA GLY A 137 4.32 -13.44 -0.80
C GLY A 137 4.68 -13.22 -2.27
N CYS A 138 5.57 -12.28 -2.60
CA CYS A 138 5.94 -12.01 -3.98
C CYS A 138 6.71 -13.19 -4.59
N THR A 139 6.07 -13.94 -5.47
CA THR A 139 6.62 -15.15 -6.10
C THR A 139 7.89 -14.85 -6.88
N ALA A 140 7.87 -13.77 -7.66
CA ALA A 140 9.00 -13.38 -8.52
C ALA A 140 10.07 -12.54 -7.80
N LYS A 141 9.88 -12.25 -6.49
CA LYS A 141 10.76 -11.36 -5.71
C LYS A 141 10.94 -9.98 -6.36
N ALA A 142 9.86 -9.47 -6.94
CA ALA A 142 9.81 -8.14 -7.54
C ALA A 142 9.63 -7.02 -6.51
N LEU A 143 9.06 -7.34 -5.34
CA LEU A 143 8.90 -6.40 -4.23
C LEU A 143 10.01 -6.57 -3.20
N SER A 144 10.54 -5.45 -2.73
CA SER A 144 11.52 -5.40 -1.64
C SER A 144 11.11 -4.33 -0.62
N PHE A 145 11.49 -4.54 0.62
CA PHE A 145 11.20 -3.64 1.73
C PHE A 145 12.49 -3.19 2.40
N VAL A 146 12.75 -1.90 2.37
CA VAL A 146 13.93 -1.28 2.95
C VAL A 146 13.55 -0.67 4.28
N ARG A 147 14.30 -1.03 5.32
CA ARG A 147 14.17 -0.47 6.66
C ARG A 147 15.06 0.75 6.80
N PRO A 148 14.67 1.73 7.63
CA PRO A 148 15.61 2.76 8.05
C PRO A 148 16.77 2.13 8.84
N GLU A 149 17.98 2.67 8.63
CA GLU A 149 19.15 2.38 9.46
C GLU A 149 19.04 3.04 10.82
#